data_e360b41cf6aec427aa948b7ff49fbd17
#
_entry.id   e360b41cf6aec427aa948b7ff49fbd17
#
_cell.length_a   1.000
_cell.length_b   1.000
_cell.length_c   1.000
_cell.angle_alpha   90.00
_cell.angle_beta   90.00
_cell.angle_gamma   90.00
#
_symmetry.space_group_name_H-M   'P 1'
#
loop_
_entity.id
_entity.type
_entity.pdbx_description
1 polymer ?
#
loop_
_entity_poly.entity_id
_entity_poly.type
_entity_poly.pdbx_seq_one_letter_code
_entity_poly.pdbx_strand_id
1 'polypeptide(L)'
;MEIIWKKKYELTSQPKLYTIPDFFAMTALVSLLGFIVEDGWMMIRSGFIDNRNMTLPFLLGYGLAVVSMYLLIGTPKKGHFLLYFGLVFFFVSFGEIALGTTVEKLCGFYYWDYTNLPFHLTRYTSVLTSLGFSAIITSFMYFCYEPLMEFFHERMTPRTRRICITLFVVMLLDMMYSFHMMREIGDINRAWKITFHAPII
;
A
#
# COMPACT_ATOMS: atom_id res chain seq x y z
N MET A 1 -30.97 -4.17 3.62
CA MET A 1 -29.86 -3.21 3.82
C MET A 1 -29.41 -3.15 5.29
N GLU A 2 -30.32 -3.07 6.26
CA GLU A 2 -29.97 -3.06 7.71
C GLU A 2 -29.18 -4.26 8.21
N ILE A 3 -29.45 -5.48 7.72
CA ILE A 3 -28.76 -6.69 8.16
C ILE A 3 -27.27 -6.69 7.75
N ILE A 4 -26.94 -6.12 6.58
CA ILE A 4 -25.56 -6.05 6.08
C ILE A 4 -24.77 -5.02 6.90
N TRP A 5 -25.39 -3.88 7.23
CA TRP A 5 -24.78 -2.84 8.07
C TRP A 5 -24.56 -3.31 9.50
N LYS A 6 -25.53 -4.01 10.11
CA LYS A 6 -25.42 -4.57 11.45
C LYS A 6 -24.27 -5.58 11.56
N LYS A 7 -24.11 -6.44 10.54
CA LYS A 7 -23.02 -7.43 10.47
C LYS A 7 -21.65 -6.77 10.28
N LYS A 8 -21.57 -5.65 9.53
CA LYS A 8 -20.35 -4.85 9.38
C LYS A 8 -19.85 -4.28 10.71
N TYR A 9 -20.76 -3.78 11.55
CA TYR A 9 -20.41 -3.24 12.89
C TYR A 9 -20.06 -4.32 13.92
N GLU A 10 -20.37 -5.60 13.67
CA GLU A 10 -19.94 -6.71 14.52
C GLU A 10 -18.48 -7.10 14.27
N LEU A 11 -17.98 -6.95 13.05
CA LEU A 11 -16.65 -7.39 12.63
C LEU A 11 -15.56 -6.32 12.76
N THR A 12 -15.92 -5.05 12.66
CA THR A 12 -14.99 -3.92 12.63
C THR A 12 -15.36 -2.87 13.65
N SER A 13 -14.38 -2.10 14.11
CA SER A 13 -14.64 -0.90 14.92
C SER A 13 -15.42 0.13 14.09
N GLN A 14 -16.27 0.93 14.77
CA GLN A 14 -16.92 2.06 14.10
C GLN A 14 -15.85 3.06 13.65
N PRO A 15 -15.93 3.59 12.41
CA PRO A 15 -15.00 4.60 11.96
C PRO A 15 -15.15 5.86 12.84
N LYS A 16 -14.05 6.29 13.44
CA LYS A 16 -13.98 7.58 14.13
C LYS A 16 -14.01 8.70 13.10
N LEU A 17 -14.50 9.88 13.51
CA LEU A 17 -14.54 11.05 12.63
C LEU A 17 -13.13 11.68 12.57
N TYR A 18 -12.36 11.26 11.56
CA TYR A 18 -11.09 11.88 11.20
C TYR A 18 -11.28 12.89 10.06
N THR A 19 -10.37 13.84 9.96
CA THR A 19 -10.37 14.83 8.88
C THR A 19 -9.56 14.37 7.67
N ILE A 20 -9.80 14.94 6.50
CA ILE A 20 -9.04 14.62 5.28
C ILE A 20 -7.52 14.75 5.46
N PRO A 21 -6.96 15.79 6.14
CA PRO A 21 -5.53 15.86 6.41
C PRO A 21 -4.98 14.74 7.29
N ASP A 22 -5.78 14.16 8.19
CA ASP A 22 -5.36 13.00 9.00
C ASP A 22 -5.14 11.78 8.08
N PHE A 23 -6.03 11.57 7.12
CA PHE A 23 -5.87 10.52 6.10
C PHE A 23 -4.67 10.78 5.17
N PHE A 24 -4.37 12.02 4.84
CA PHE A 24 -3.18 12.34 4.06
C PHE A 24 -1.89 12.05 4.84
N ALA A 25 -1.86 12.35 6.14
CA ALA A 25 -0.74 11.99 7.00
C ALA A 25 -0.54 10.47 7.07
N MET A 26 -1.63 9.69 7.27
CA MET A 26 -1.60 8.24 7.26
C MET A 26 -1.14 7.69 5.90
N THR A 27 -1.67 8.24 4.79
CA THR A 27 -1.26 7.86 3.44
C THR A 27 0.24 8.07 3.24
N ALA A 28 0.79 9.21 3.64
CA ALA A 28 2.21 9.50 3.52
C ALA A 28 3.07 8.53 4.36
N LEU A 29 2.68 8.29 5.61
CA LEU A 29 3.39 7.34 6.48
C LEU A 29 3.41 5.93 5.88
N VAL A 30 2.26 5.40 5.47
CA VAL A 30 2.16 4.05 4.92
C VAL A 30 2.89 3.94 3.57
N SER A 31 2.85 4.98 2.74
CA SER A 31 3.59 5.03 1.48
C SER A 31 5.11 5.00 1.68
N LEU A 32 5.61 5.69 2.70
CA LEU A 32 7.02 5.64 3.10
C LEU A 32 7.40 4.26 3.66
N LEU A 33 6.57 3.71 4.54
CA LEU A 33 6.80 2.35 5.09
C LEU A 33 6.79 1.30 3.98
N GLY A 34 5.88 1.39 3.02
CA GLY A 34 5.84 0.52 1.84
C GLY A 34 7.14 0.57 1.04
N PHE A 35 7.66 1.78 0.79
CA PHE A 35 8.94 1.97 0.12
C PHE A 35 10.10 1.29 0.89
N ILE A 36 10.19 1.53 2.20
CA ILE A 36 11.24 0.94 3.05
C ILE A 36 11.14 -0.59 3.07
N VAL A 37 9.94 -1.14 3.19
CA VAL A 37 9.73 -2.60 3.24
C VAL A 37 10.09 -3.25 1.91
N GLU A 38 9.71 -2.64 0.78
CA GLU A 38 10.06 -3.16 -0.55
C GLU A 38 11.56 -3.11 -0.82
N ASP A 39 12.22 -2.01 -0.51
CA ASP A 39 13.68 -1.91 -0.67
C ASP A 39 14.42 -2.86 0.29
N GLY A 40 13.94 -3.02 1.52
CA GLY A 40 14.46 -4.02 2.46
C GLY A 40 14.34 -5.44 1.91
N TRP A 41 13.19 -5.78 1.32
CA TRP A 41 12.99 -7.07 0.65
C TRP A 41 13.93 -7.27 -0.55
N MET A 42 14.06 -6.24 -1.40
CA MET A 42 14.97 -6.28 -2.56
C MET A 42 16.43 -6.39 -2.15
N MET A 43 16.82 -5.71 -1.07
CA MET A 43 18.16 -5.84 -0.52
C MET A 43 18.47 -7.28 -0.09
N ILE A 44 17.54 -7.93 0.61
CA ILE A 44 17.72 -9.33 1.06
C ILE A 44 17.72 -10.28 -0.13
N ARG A 45 16.73 -10.18 -1.01
CA ARG A 45 16.54 -11.12 -2.12
C ARG A 45 17.55 -10.94 -3.24
N SER A 46 17.78 -9.70 -3.65
CA SER A 46 18.46 -9.34 -4.90
C SER A 46 19.76 -8.56 -4.70
N GLY A 47 20.09 -8.22 -3.44
CA GLY A 47 21.34 -7.55 -3.07
C GLY A 47 21.40 -6.08 -3.46
N PHE A 48 20.30 -5.43 -3.77
CA PHE A 48 20.26 -4.01 -4.11
C PHE A 48 19.00 -3.30 -3.59
N ILE A 49 19.08 -1.99 -3.54
CA ILE A 49 17.93 -1.08 -3.40
C ILE A 49 17.89 -0.13 -4.60
N ASP A 50 16.71 0.38 -4.92
CA ASP A 50 16.54 1.34 -6.00
C ASP A 50 15.38 2.33 -5.70
N ASN A 51 15.08 3.20 -6.63
CA ASN A 51 14.01 4.21 -6.47
C ASN A 51 12.60 3.63 -6.55
N ARG A 52 12.39 2.33 -6.64
CA ARG A 52 11.05 1.69 -6.78
C ARG A 52 10.19 2.37 -7.83
N ASN A 53 10.82 2.85 -8.92
CA ASN A 53 10.21 3.61 -10.02
C ASN A 53 9.59 4.96 -9.64
N MET A 54 9.78 5.44 -8.43
CA MET A 54 9.33 6.75 -7.96
C MET A 54 10.52 7.71 -7.86
N THR A 55 10.28 9.01 -7.97
CA THR A 55 11.32 10.02 -7.75
C THR A 55 11.50 10.26 -6.25
N LEU A 56 10.40 10.20 -5.50
CA LEU A 56 10.37 10.33 -4.05
C LEU A 56 10.25 8.94 -3.38
N PRO A 57 10.70 8.79 -2.12
CA PRO A 57 10.65 7.51 -1.41
C PRO A 57 9.24 7.21 -0.88
N PHE A 58 8.23 7.31 -1.73
CA PHE A 58 6.83 7.08 -1.37
C PHE A 58 6.14 6.19 -2.41
N LEU A 59 5.70 5.01 -2.01
CA LEU A 59 4.83 4.17 -2.82
C LEU A 59 3.37 4.51 -2.52
N LEU A 60 2.85 5.57 -3.16
CA LEU A 60 1.52 6.13 -2.89
C LEU A 60 0.40 5.07 -2.91
N GLY A 61 0.52 4.06 -3.76
CA GLY A 61 -0.45 2.96 -3.86
C GLY A 61 -0.67 2.21 -2.53
N TYR A 62 0.38 2.01 -1.71
CA TYR A 62 0.26 1.38 -0.39
C TYR A 62 -0.57 2.22 0.58
N GLY A 63 -0.28 3.52 0.65
CA GLY A 63 -1.02 4.43 1.51
C GLY A 63 -2.50 4.53 1.11
N LEU A 64 -2.78 4.66 -0.18
CA LEU A 64 -4.14 4.69 -0.71
C LEU A 64 -4.88 3.37 -0.43
N ALA A 65 -4.24 2.21 -0.61
CA ALA A 65 -4.85 0.91 -0.35
C ALA A 65 -5.26 0.76 1.11
N VAL A 66 -4.37 1.08 2.06
CA VAL A 66 -4.64 0.96 3.51
C VAL A 66 -5.73 1.94 3.96
N VAL A 67 -5.69 3.21 3.50
CA VAL A 67 -6.74 4.19 3.82
C VAL A 67 -8.08 3.79 3.20
N SER A 68 -8.08 3.33 1.95
CA SER A 68 -9.31 2.84 1.30
C SER A 68 -9.90 1.65 2.06
N MET A 69 -9.06 0.73 2.52
CA MET A 69 -9.48 -0.41 3.34
C MET A 69 -10.13 0.05 4.65
N TYR A 70 -9.52 1.03 5.35
CA TYR A 70 -10.14 1.61 6.54
C TYR A 70 -11.52 2.22 6.24
N LEU A 71 -11.64 3.00 5.17
CA LEU A 71 -12.91 3.63 4.78
C LEU A 71 -13.98 2.60 4.40
N LEU A 72 -13.58 1.47 3.81
CA LEU A 72 -14.51 0.43 3.36
C LEU A 72 -14.91 -0.55 4.46
N ILE A 73 -13.95 -1.01 5.26
CA ILE A 73 -14.17 -2.09 6.24
C ILE A 73 -13.75 -1.74 7.67
N GLY A 74 -13.12 -0.58 7.92
CA GLY A 74 -12.63 -0.16 9.25
C GLY A 74 -11.43 -0.98 9.73
N THR A 75 -11.21 -1.01 11.04
CA THR A 75 -10.16 -1.79 11.70
C THR A 75 -10.73 -3.05 12.35
N PRO A 76 -9.96 -4.16 12.49
CA PRO A 76 -10.46 -5.40 13.04
C PRO A 76 -10.80 -5.28 14.52
N LYS A 77 -11.95 -5.82 14.95
CA LYS A 77 -12.31 -5.95 16.36
C LYS A 77 -11.56 -7.12 17.01
N LYS A 78 -11.37 -7.01 18.30
CA LYS A 78 -10.83 -8.09 19.14
C LYS A 78 -11.64 -9.37 18.93
N GLY A 79 -10.95 -10.48 18.61
CA GLY A 79 -11.59 -11.77 18.34
C GLY A 79 -11.97 -12.05 16.88
N HIS A 80 -11.90 -11.05 15.99
CA HIS A 80 -12.24 -11.21 14.56
C HIS A 80 -11.03 -11.07 13.62
N PHE A 81 -9.83 -11.23 14.15
CA PHE A 81 -8.57 -11.05 13.40
C PHE A 81 -8.50 -11.93 12.15
N LEU A 82 -8.81 -13.25 12.27
CA LEU A 82 -8.72 -14.17 11.14
C LEU A 82 -9.74 -13.88 10.03
N LEU A 83 -10.95 -13.46 10.40
CA LEU A 83 -11.96 -13.11 9.41
C LEU A 83 -11.59 -11.82 8.69
N TYR A 84 -11.07 -10.83 9.43
CA TYR A 84 -10.54 -9.61 8.84
C TYR A 84 -9.35 -9.91 7.91
N PHE A 85 -8.44 -10.77 8.33
CA PHE A 85 -7.33 -11.25 7.50
C PHE A 85 -7.83 -11.86 6.17
N GLY A 86 -8.87 -12.68 6.20
CA GLY A 86 -9.49 -13.23 4.98
C GLY A 86 -10.03 -12.15 4.04
N LEU A 87 -10.68 -11.11 4.58
CA LEU A 87 -11.14 -9.96 3.78
C LEU A 87 -9.96 -9.21 3.17
N VAL A 88 -8.91 -8.94 3.96
CA VAL A 88 -7.69 -8.27 3.48
C VAL A 88 -7.02 -9.08 2.37
N PHE A 89 -6.97 -10.42 2.51
CA PHE A 89 -6.42 -11.29 1.47
C PHE A 89 -7.13 -11.12 0.12
N PHE A 90 -8.46 -11.07 0.11
CA PHE A 90 -9.22 -10.81 -1.12
C PHE A 90 -8.97 -9.41 -1.67
N PHE A 91 -8.90 -8.39 -0.80
CA PHE A 91 -8.60 -7.02 -1.21
C PHE A 91 -7.21 -6.89 -1.84
N VAL A 92 -6.21 -7.50 -1.22
CA VAL A 92 -4.82 -7.50 -1.72
C VAL A 92 -4.76 -8.22 -3.07
N SER A 93 -5.29 -9.45 -3.15
CA SER A 93 -5.25 -10.24 -4.38
C SER A 93 -5.95 -9.52 -5.53
N PHE A 94 -7.14 -8.96 -5.30
CA PHE A 94 -7.85 -8.18 -6.30
C PHE A 94 -7.10 -6.89 -6.67
N GLY A 95 -6.55 -6.19 -5.69
CA GLY A 95 -5.77 -4.97 -5.87
C GLY A 95 -4.51 -5.21 -6.72
N GLU A 96 -3.77 -6.29 -6.46
CA GLU A 96 -2.61 -6.69 -7.27
C GLU A 96 -2.99 -6.95 -8.73
N ILE A 97 -4.07 -7.70 -8.97
CA ILE A 97 -4.54 -7.98 -10.33
C ILE A 97 -4.99 -6.68 -11.02
N ALA A 98 -5.78 -5.86 -10.35
CA ALA A 98 -6.30 -4.62 -10.91
C ALA A 98 -5.16 -3.64 -11.24
N LEU A 99 -4.23 -3.44 -10.31
CA LEU A 99 -3.09 -2.54 -10.50
C LEU A 99 -2.15 -3.06 -11.61
N GLY A 100 -1.74 -4.34 -11.56
CA GLY A 100 -0.86 -4.93 -12.55
C GLY A 100 -1.45 -4.87 -13.97
N THR A 101 -2.73 -5.23 -14.11
CA THR A 101 -3.44 -5.12 -15.40
C THR A 101 -3.55 -3.67 -15.88
N THR A 102 -3.78 -2.72 -14.96
CA THR A 102 -3.88 -1.29 -15.32
C THR A 102 -2.53 -0.77 -15.81
N VAL A 103 -1.44 -1.08 -15.11
CA VAL A 103 -0.10 -0.65 -15.51
C VAL A 103 0.29 -1.28 -16.85
N GLU A 104 0.04 -2.57 -17.07
CA GLU A 104 0.27 -3.23 -18.36
C GLU A 104 -0.47 -2.51 -19.50
N LYS A 105 -1.75 -2.19 -19.33
CA LYS A 105 -2.55 -1.50 -20.33
C LYS A 105 -2.10 -0.06 -20.60
N LEU A 106 -1.65 0.65 -19.56
CA LEU A 106 -1.25 2.06 -19.66
C LEU A 106 0.18 2.23 -20.14
N CYS A 107 1.10 1.38 -19.68
CA CYS A 107 2.54 1.51 -19.93
C CYS A 107 3.07 0.52 -20.95
N GLY A 108 2.32 -0.52 -21.32
CA GLY A 108 2.71 -1.49 -22.35
C GLY A 108 3.71 -2.55 -21.89
N PHE A 109 4.02 -2.64 -20.60
CA PHE A 109 4.94 -3.65 -20.06
C PHE A 109 4.46 -4.20 -18.70
N TYR A 110 5.06 -5.29 -18.23
CA TYR A 110 4.74 -5.91 -16.95
C TYR A 110 5.54 -5.25 -15.83
N TYR A 111 4.83 -4.59 -14.90
CA TYR A 111 5.46 -3.92 -13.76
C TYR A 111 6.09 -4.92 -12.78
N TRP A 112 5.45 -6.09 -12.59
CA TRP A 112 5.99 -7.26 -11.91
C TRP A 112 5.40 -8.53 -12.52
N ASP A 113 6.04 -9.67 -12.29
CA ASP A 113 5.61 -10.97 -12.80
C ASP A 113 5.84 -12.05 -11.75
N TYR A 114 4.77 -12.69 -11.31
CA TYR A 114 4.79 -13.77 -10.33
C TYR A 114 4.62 -15.17 -10.96
N THR A 115 4.66 -15.32 -12.26
CA THR A 115 4.48 -16.62 -12.93
C THR A 115 5.51 -17.66 -12.51
N ASN A 116 6.68 -17.23 -12.06
CA ASN A 116 7.73 -18.11 -11.54
C ASN A 116 7.59 -18.42 -10.04
N LEU A 117 6.61 -17.84 -9.35
CA LEU A 117 6.36 -18.12 -7.93
C LEU A 117 5.42 -19.31 -7.77
N PRO A 118 5.62 -20.17 -6.73
CA PRO A 118 4.67 -21.23 -6.42
C PRO A 118 3.31 -20.64 -6.07
N PHE A 119 2.25 -21.36 -6.44
CA PHE A 119 0.85 -20.96 -6.19
C PHE A 119 0.48 -19.59 -6.78
N HIS A 120 1.08 -19.17 -7.92
CA HIS A 120 0.58 -18.02 -8.63
C HIS A 120 -0.83 -18.30 -9.17
N LEU A 121 -1.72 -17.33 -9.00
CA LEU A 121 -3.10 -17.38 -9.52
C LEU A 121 -3.19 -16.68 -10.88
N THR A 122 -2.47 -15.59 -11.00
CA THR A 122 -2.31 -14.82 -12.23
C THR A 122 -0.86 -14.35 -12.31
N ARG A 123 -0.47 -13.69 -13.39
CA ARG A 123 0.84 -13.04 -13.50
C ARG A 123 1.08 -12.02 -12.39
N TYR A 124 0.03 -11.39 -11.90
CA TYR A 124 0.12 -10.27 -10.95
C TYR A 124 -0.12 -10.66 -9.49
N THR A 125 -0.59 -11.87 -9.21
CA THR A 125 -0.85 -12.31 -7.85
C THR A 125 -0.46 -13.77 -7.61
N SER A 126 0.10 -14.04 -6.45
CA SER A 126 0.41 -15.36 -5.92
C SER A 126 -0.19 -15.49 -4.51
N VAL A 127 -0.69 -16.69 -4.19
CA VAL A 127 -1.24 -16.96 -2.84
C VAL A 127 -0.23 -16.61 -1.75
N LEU A 128 1.07 -16.90 -1.96
CA LEU A 128 2.11 -16.63 -0.96
C LEU A 128 2.34 -15.14 -0.76
N THR A 129 2.42 -14.35 -1.84
CA THR A 129 2.61 -12.90 -1.73
C THR A 129 1.39 -12.25 -1.11
N SER A 130 0.19 -12.61 -1.55
CA SER A 130 -1.06 -12.08 -1.00
C SER A 130 -1.24 -12.44 0.48
N LEU A 131 -0.86 -13.64 0.93
CA LEU A 131 -0.85 -14.00 2.35
C LEU A 131 0.13 -13.15 3.16
N GLY A 132 1.35 -12.95 2.64
CA GLY A 132 2.37 -12.12 3.29
C GLY A 132 1.93 -10.67 3.46
N PHE A 133 1.46 -10.04 2.38
CA PHE A 133 0.92 -8.68 2.43
C PHE A 133 -0.30 -8.57 3.36
N SER A 134 -1.19 -9.55 3.30
CA SER A 134 -2.38 -9.56 4.16
C SER A 134 -2.04 -9.68 5.64
N ALA A 135 -1.02 -10.46 5.99
CA ALA A 135 -0.55 -10.58 7.37
C ALA A 135 0.03 -9.23 7.88
N ILE A 136 0.86 -8.56 7.08
CA ILE A 136 1.44 -7.27 7.41
C ILE A 136 0.34 -6.21 7.57
N ILE A 137 -0.55 -6.11 6.58
CA ILE A 137 -1.62 -5.10 6.57
C ILE A 137 -2.61 -5.35 7.72
N THR A 138 -3.05 -6.61 7.95
CA THR A 138 -3.96 -6.92 9.05
C THR A 138 -3.34 -6.60 10.40
N SER A 139 -2.07 -6.93 10.60
CA SER A 139 -1.34 -6.61 11.83
C SER A 139 -1.21 -5.10 12.02
N PHE A 140 -0.87 -4.35 10.98
CA PHE A 140 -0.81 -2.90 11.01
C PHE A 140 -2.19 -2.28 11.35
N MET A 141 -3.27 -2.75 10.71
CA MET A 141 -4.63 -2.28 10.97
C MET A 141 -5.09 -2.61 12.41
N TYR A 142 -4.64 -3.72 12.97
CA TYR A 142 -5.03 -4.14 14.31
C TYR A 142 -4.26 -3.41 15.41
N PHE A 143 -2.94 -3.22 15.25
CA PHE A 143 -2.08 -2.69 16.31
C PHE A 143 -1.75 -1.21 16.15
N CYS A 144 -1.63 -0.71 14.92
CA CYS A 144 -1.01 0.58 14.65
C CYS A 144 -1.98 1.63 14.10
N TYR A 145 -2.98 1.24 13.31
CA TYR A 145 -3.77 2.20 12.53
C TYR A 145 -4.50 3.21 13.41
N GLU A 146 -5.32 2.75 14.36
CA GLU A 146 -6.11 3.65 15.23
C GLU A 146 -5.22 4.53 16.12
N PRO A 147 -4.20 4.00 16.82
CA PRO A 147 -3.29 4.84 17.61
C PRO A 147 -2.57 5.92 16.77
N LEU A 148 -2.17 5.59 15.54
CA LEU A 148 -1.52 6.55 14.65
C LEU A 148 -2.50 7.61 14.15
N MET A 149 -3.74 7.23 13.81
CA MET A 149 -4.76 8.18 13.40
C MET A 149 -5.13 9.14 14.54
N GLU A 150 -5.25 8.66 15.78
CA GLU A 150 -5.44 9.50 16.96
C GLU A 150 -4.27 10.46 17.17
N PHE A 151 -3.04 9.95 17.07
CA PHE A 151 -1.83 10.77 17.17
C PHE A 151 -1.79 11.89 16.12
N PHE A 152 -2.15 11.59 14.85
CA PHE A 152 -2.21 12.62 13.81
C PHE A 152 -3.33 13.63 14.08
N HIS A 153 -4.50 13.17 14.44
CA HIS A 153 -5.65 14.02 14.71
C HIS A 153 -5.39 15.02 15.83
N GLU A 154 -4.86 14.55 16.98
CA GLU A 154 -4.53 15.39 18.13
C GLU A 154 -3.46 16.45 17.84
N ARG A 155 -2.55 16.16 16.90
CA ARG A 155 -1.46 17.08 16.51
C ARG A 155 -1.72 17.87 15.24
N MET A 156 -2.94 17.81 14.71
CA MET A 156 -3.31 18.49 13.47
C MET A 156 -3.51 19.99 13.66
N THR A 157 -2.43 20.74 13.63
CA THR A 157 -2.43 22.21 13.61
C THR A 157 -2.70 22.75 12.20
N PRO A 158 -3.06 24.03 12.03
CA PRO A 158 -3.19 24.64 10.69
C PRO A 158 -1.93 24.55 9.84
N ARG A 159 -0.74 24.56 10.47
CA ARG A 159 0.55 24.38 9.78
C ARG A 159 0.73 22.92 9.31
N THR A 160 0.50 21.97 10.20
CA THR A 160 0.59 20.53 9.91
C THR A 160 -0.39 20.14 8.80
N ARG A 161 -1.62 20.66 8.85
CA ARG A 161 -2.64 20.45 7.81
C ARG A 161 -2.12 20.86 6.43
N ARG A 162 -1.53 22.06 6.30
CA ARG A 162 -0.96 22.52 5.03
C ARG A 162 0.17 21.60 4.55
N ILE A 163 1.05 21.18 5.45
CA ILE A 163 2.15 20.26 5.13
C ILE A 163 1.60 18.93 4.60
N CYS A 164 0.62 18.32 5.28
CA CYS A 164 0.03 17.05 4.85
C CYS A 164 -0.64 17.15 3.48
N ILE A 165 -1.40 18.22 3.23
CA ILE A 165 -2.04 18.46 1.92
C ILE A 165 -0.98 18.65 0.84
N THR A 166 0.05 19.49 1.08
CA THR A 166 1.13 19.73 0.10
C THR A 166 1.89 18.42 -0.18
N LEU A 167 2.26 17.66 0.85
CA LEU A 167 2.96 16.39 0.69
C LEU A 167 2.13 15.39 -0.12
N PHE A 168 0.84 15.27 0.15
CA PHE A 168 -0.05 14.38 -0.61
C PHE A 168 -0.12 14.79 -2.09
N VAL A 169 -0.25 16.08 -2.39
CA VAL A 169 -0.25 16.60 -3.77
C VAL A 169 1.09 16.30 -4.45
N VAL A 170 2.21 16.51 -3.76
CA VAL A 170 3.55 16.22 -4.31
C VAL A 170 3.72 14.74 -4.59
N MET A 171 3.29 13.85 -3.69
CA MET A 171 3.31 12.39 -3.90
C MET A 171 2.44 11.98 -5.09
N LEU A 172 1.27 12.59 -5.25
CA LEU A 172 0.39 12.33 -6.39
C LEU A 172 1.03 12.77 -7.72
N LEU A 173 1.64 13.94 -7.75
CA LEU A 173 2.37 14.44 -8.93
C LEU A 173 3.58 13.54 -9.25
N ASP A 174 4.33 13.10 -8.24
CA ASP A 174 5.45 12.17 -8.41
C ASP A 174 4.98 10.83 -9.01
N MET A 175 3.90 10.27 -8.51
CA MET A 175 3.31 9.05 -9.07
C MET A 175 2.89 9.25 -10.53
N MET A 176 2.20 10.34 -10.85
CA MET A 176 1.77 10.64 -12.24
C MET A 176 2.96 10.82 -13.17
N TYR A 177 4.00 11.55 -12.74
CA TYR A 177 5.24 11.73 -13.48
C TYR A 177 5.96 10.40 -13.70
N SER A 178 6.07 9.57 -12.66
CA SER A 178 6.73 8.27 -12.74
C SER A 178 6.02 7.32 -13.72
N PHE A 179 4.69 7.27 -13.70
CA PHE A 179 3.91 6.49 -14.67
C PHE A 179 4.03 7.03 -16.10
N HIS A 180 4.07 8.35 -16.26
CA HIS A 180 4.33 8.96 -17.58
C HIS A 180 5.70 8.55 -18.10
N MET A 181 6.76 8.66 -17.29
CA MET A 181 8.11 8.25 -17.68
C MET A 181 8.20 6.76 -18.01
N MET A 182 7.59 5.89 -17.22
CA MET A 182 7.55 4.45 -17.50
C MET A 182 6.86 4.14 -18.84
N ARG A 183 5.80 4.87 -19.17
CA ARG A 183 5.09 4.75 -20.44
C ARG A 183 5.98 5.18 -21.63
N GLU A 184 6.71 6.29 -21.50
CA GLU A 184 7.60 6.80 -22.56
C GLU A 184 8.81 5.88 -22.78
N ILE A 185 9.35 5.31 -21.70
CA ILE A 185 10.51 4.41 -21.75
C ILE A 185 10.08 3.00 -22.21
N GLY A 186 8.84 2.59 -21.94
CA GLY A 186 8.35 1.22 -22.15
C GLY A 186 8.96 0.19 -21.19
N ASP A 187 9.53 0.64 -20.06
CA ASP A 187 10.21 -0.19 -19.07
C ASP A 187 10.21 0.51 -17.69
N ILE A 188 10.71 -0.21 -16.68
CA ILE A 188 10.90 0.25 -15.33
C ILE A 188 11.85 1.45 -15.28
N ASN A 189 11.43 2.57 -14.70
CA ASN A 189 12.25 3.77 -14.51
C ASN A 189 13.17 3.64 -13.29
N ARG A 190 14.39 3.14 -13.48
CA ARG A 190 15.42 3.06 -12.42
C ARG A 190 16.33 4.29 -12.45
N ALA A 191 15.90 5.37 -11.84
CA ALA A 191 16.69 6.60 -11.75
C ALA A 191 17.99 6.43 -10.94
N TRP A 192 17.98 5.54 -9.92
CA TRP A 192 19.17 5.14 -9.16
C TRP A 192 19.06 3.69 -8.67
N LYS A 193 20.21 3.07 -8.45
CA LYS A 193 20.34 1.71 -7.89
C LYS A 193 21.63 1.63 -7.09
N ILE A 194 21.56 1.08 -5.87
CA ILE A 194 22.72 0.84 -5.01
C ILE A 194 22.82 -0.68 -4.79
N THR A 195 23.93 -1.29 -5.19
CA THR A 195 24.16 -2.73 -5.04
C THR A 195 25.11 -2.98 -3.87
N PHE A 196 24.74 -3.89 -2.96
CA PHE A 196 25.49 -4.22 -1.75
C PHE A 196 26.24 -5.55 -1.86
N HIS A 197 25.60 -6.59 -2.39
CA HIS A 197 26.14 -7.93 -2.54
C HIS A 197 25.46 -8.69 -3.69
N ALA A 198 25.98 -9.87 -4.01
CA ALA A 198 25.30 -10.76 -4.95
C ALA A 198 23.96 -11.25 -4.37
N PRO A 199 22.96 -11.56 -5.22
CA PRO A 199 21.68 -12.10 -4.78
C PRO A 199 21.87 -13.33 -3.87
N ILE A 200 21.09 -13.39 -2.78
CA ILE A 200 21.14 -14.51 -1.82
C ILE A 200 20.19 -15.64 -2.24
N ILE A 201 19.17 -15.33 -3.06
CA ILE A 201 18.12 -16.28 -3.49
C ILE A 201 17.87 -16.15 -4.97
#